data_8660e1be9da28499db4355491bf6db32
#
_entry.id   8660e1be9da28499db4355491bf6db32
#
_cell.length_a   1.000
_cell.length_b   1.000
_cell.length_c   1.000
_cell.angle_alpha   90.00
_cell.angle_beta   90.00
_cell.angle_gamma   90.00
#
_symmetry.space_group_name_H-M   'P 1'
#
loop_
_entity.id
_entity.type
_entity.pdbx_description
1 polymer ?
#
loop_
_entity_poly.entity_id
_entity_poly.type
_entity_poly.pdbx_seq_one_letter_code
_entity_poly.pdbx_strand_id
1 'polypeptide(L)'
;SGEVLFADQFDRARWPAQSAYLEKVFAAKTRDEWARVFHDCDACAVPVLNPDEAAAHPHNIARQAYVELDGLLQAAPAPRFLDGPPWTPRPCPKRGQHTQDILSEIRDIA
;
A
#
# COMPACT_ATOMS: atom_id res chain seq x y z
N SER A 1 17.85 -21.33 -23.48
CA SER A 1 18.03 -20.69 -22.17
C SER A 1 17.27 -19.37 -22.13
N GLY A 2 16.84 -18.92 -20.93
CA GLY A 2 16.11 -17.66 -20.78
C GLY A 2 16.89 -16.43 -21.28
N GLU A 3 18.20 -16.41 -21.15
CA GLU A 3 19.08 -15.32 -21.59
C GLU A 3 18.90 -14.95 -23.07
N VAL A 4 18.80 -15.94 -23.95
CA VAL A 4 18.62 -15.68 -25.40
C VAL A 4 17.22 -15.12 -25.68
N LEU A 5 16.21 -15.52 -24.91
CA LEU A 5 14.83 -15.03 -25.06
C LEU A 5 14.71 -13.54 -24.74
N PHE A 6 15.48 -13.05 -23.78
CA PHE A 6 15.43 -11.66 -23.28
C PHE A 6 16.53 -10.75 -23.85
N ALA A 7 17.39 -11.25 -24.76
CA ALA A 7 18.44 -10.44 -25.37
C ALA A 7 17.89 -9.18 -26.07
N ASP A 8 16.70 -9.29 -26.69
CA ASP A 8 16.01 -8.18 -27.37
C ASP A 8 14.69 -7.87 -26.64
N GLN A 9 14.75 -7.50 -25.37
CA GLN A 9 13.56 -7.27 -24.53
C GLN A 9 12.63 -6.17 -25.06
N PHE A 10 13.11 -5.25 -25.89
CA PHE A 10 12.31 -4.17 -26.47
C PHE A 10 11.65 -4.55 -27.80
N ASP A 11 11.98 -5.73 -28.38
CA ASP A 11 11.28 -6.23 -29.54
C ASP A 11 9.88 -6.72 -29.19
N ARG A 12 8.88 -5.93 -29.56
CA ARG A 12 7.46 -6.22 -29.26
C ARG A 12 6.96 -7.53 -29.85
N ALA A 13 7.54 -7.99 -30.95
CA ALA A 13 7.18 -9.27 -31.57
C ALA A 13 7.55 -10.46 -30.66
N ARG A 14 8.51 -10.31 -29.79
CA ARG A 14 8.94 -11.35 -28.82
C ARG A 14 8.16 -11.35 -27.51
N TRP A 15 7.42 -10.29 -27.19
CA TRP A 15 6.71 -10.17 -25.92
C TRP A 15 5.76 -11.34 -25.60
N PRO A 16 4.99 -11.89 -26.56
CA PRO A 16 4.14 -13.04 -26.25
C PRO A 16 4.94 -14.26 -25.76
N ALA A 17 6.09 -14.55 -26.40
CA ALA A 17 6.94 -15.67 -25.99
C ALA A 17 7.65 -15.40 -24.65
N GLN A 18 8.07 -14.15 -24.40
CA GLN A 18 8.67 -13.73 -23.13
C GLN A 18 7.66 -13.82 -21.99
N SER A 19 6.42 -13.37 -22.19
CA SER A 19 5.35 -13.47 -21.20
C SER A 19 5.03 -14.93 -20.87
N ALA A 20 4.85 -15.78 -21.86
CA ALA A 20 4.59 -17.21 -21.66
C ALA A 20 5.73 -17.91 -20.89
N TYR A 21 6.98 -17.50 -21.14
CA TYR A 21 8.11 -18.04 -20.39
C TYR A 21 8.06 -17.58 -18.90
N LEU A 22 7.82 -16.30 -18.65
CA LEU A 22 7.72 -15.76 -17.30
C LEU A 22 6.55 -16.39 -16.53
N GLU A 23 5.38 -16.51 -17.15
CA GLU A 23 4.23 -17.22 -16.56
C GLU A 23 4.59 -18.62 -16.09
N LYS A 24 5.29 -19.37 -16.93
CA LYS A 24 5.75 -20.73 -16.57
C LYS A 24 6.76 -20.72 -15.43
N VAL A 25 7.68 -19.75 -15.39
CA VAL A 25 8.65 -19.64 -14.32
C VAL A 25 7.96 -19.28 -13.02
N PHE A 26 7.08 -18.27 -13.03
CA PHE A 26 6.39 -17.81 -11.82
C PHE A 26 5.37 -18.82 -11.31
N ALA A 27 4.76 -19.64 -12.16
CA ALA A 27 3.86 -20.72 -11.77
C ALA A 27 4.56 -21.86 -10.99
N ALA A 28 5.89 -21.91 -10.99
CA ALA A 28 6.65 -22.96 -10.30
C ALA A 28 6.69 -22.80 -8.77
N LYS A 29 6.33 -21.65 -8.23
CA LYS A 29 6.34 -21.34 -6.80
C LYS A 29 5.13 -20.48 -6.43
N THR A 30 4.78 -20.53 -5.15
CA THR A 30 3.78 -19.62 -4.57
C THR A 30 4.31 -18.17 -4.47
N ARG A 31 3.39 -17.20 -4.34
CA ARG A 31 3.73 -15.79 -4.10
C ARG A 31 4.71 -15.64 -2.93
N ASP A 32 4.46 -16.32 -1.83
CA ASP A 32 5.27 -16.18 -0.61
C ASP A 32 6.64 -16.85 -0.73
N GLU A 33 6.76 -17.91 -1.52
CA GLU A 33 8.06 -18.50 -1.87
C GLU A 33 8.87 -17.56 -2.76
N TRP A 34 8.23 -16.92 -3.73
CA TRP A 34 8.88 -15.92 -4.57
C TRP A 34 9.27 -14.68 -3.75
N ALA A 35 8.44 -14.22 -2.82
CA ALA A 35 8.77 -13.12 -1.91
C ALA A 35 10.05 -13.40 -1.11
N ARG A 36 10.24 -14.63 -0.63
CA ARG A 36 11.49 -15.04 0.05
C ARG A 36 12.70 -15.06 -0.88
N VAL A 37 12.53 -15.52 -2.13
CA VAL A 37 13.61 -15.53 -3.12
C VAL A 37 14.10 -14.12 -3.45
N PHE A 38 13.19 -13.14 -3.51
CA PHE A 38 13.51 -11.76 -3.86
C PHE A 38 13.82 -10.86 -2.67
N HIS A 39 13.70 -11.36 -1.42
CA HIS A 39 13.82 -10.54 -0.21
C HIS A 39 15.14 -9.75 -0.13
N ASP A 40 16.25 -10.38 -0.48
CA ASP A 40 17.59 -9.79 -0.41
C ASP A 40 18.16 -9.43 -1.80
N CYS A 41 17.29 -9.36 -2.79
CA CYS A 41 17.67 -9.05 -4.18
C CYS A 41 17.17 -7.66 -4.59
N ASP A 42 18.02 -6.91 -5.29
CA ASP A 42 17.62 -5.67 -5.98
C ASP A 42 16.94 -5.99 -7.32
N ALA A 43 15.83 -6.74 -7.24
CA ALA A 43 15.09 -7.21 -8.42
C ALA A 43 13.84 -6.38 -8.71
N CYS A 44 13.54 -5.34 -7.93
CA CYS A 44 12.31 -4.54 -8.01
C CYS A 44 11.05 -5.42 -8.05
N ALA A 45 11.09 -6.58 -7.40
CA ALA A 45 9.99 -7.56 -7.36
C ALA A 45 9.43 -7.65 -5.93
N VAL A 46 8.16 -7.34 -5.78
CA VAL A 46 7.46 -7.38 -4.48
C VAL A 46 6.13 -8.15 -4.60
N PRO A 47 5.70 -8.82 -3.53
CA PRO A 47 4.41 -9.50 -3.54
C PRO A 47 3.25 -8.50 -3.59
N VAL A 48 2.20 -8.83 -4.35
CA VAL A 48 0.92 -8.12 -4.26
C VAL A 48 0.16 -8.68 -3.06
N LEU A 49 -0.15 -7.81 -2.10
CA LEU A 49 -0.82 -8.15 -0.85
C LEU A 49 -2.30 -7.73 -0.93
N ASN A 50 -3.18 -8.48 -0.28
CA ASN A 50 -4.53 -8.02 -0.02
C ASN A 50 -4.53 -6.98 1.13
N PRO A 51 -5.64 -6.25 1.40
CA PRO A 51 -5.68 -5.21 2.42
C PRO A 51 -5.27 -5.68 3.83
N ASP A 52 -5.71 -6.87 4.24
CA ASP A 52 -5.41 -7.42 5.56
C ASP A 52 -3.94 -7.80 5.68
N GLU A 53 -3.38 -8.43 4.65
CA GLU A 53 -1.95 -8.73 4.56
C GLU A 53 -1.10 -7.46 4.53
N ALA A 54 -1.54 -6.44 3.81
CA ALA A 54 -0.83 -5.16 3.75
C ALA A 54 -0.79 -4.49 5.13
N ALA A 55 -1.89 -4.52 5.89
CA ALA A 55 -1.94 -3.97 7.24
C ALA A 55 -1.01 -4.73 8.21
N ALA A 56 -0.90 -6.04 8.06
CA ALA A 56 -0.05 -6.91 8.87
C ALA A 56 1.43 -6.94 8.41
N HIS A 57 1.75 -6.33 7.26
CA HIS A 57 3.11 -6.38 6.72
C HIS A 57 4.10 -5.62 7.62
N PRO A 58 5.27 -6.21 7.97
CA PRO A 58 6.24 -5.61 8.91
C PRO A 58 6.65 -4.18 8.56
N HIS A 59 6.85 -3.87 7.29
CA HIS A 59 7.17 -2.52 6.83
C HIS A 59 6.05 -1.52 7.17
N ASN A 60 4.80 -1.89 6.93
CA ASN A 60 3.64 -1.03 7.17
C ASN A 60 3.38 -0.85 8.67
N ILE A 61 3.62 -1.89 9.47
CA ILE A 61 3.58 -1.81 10.94
C ILE A 61 4.66 -0.86 11.45
N ALA A 62 5.92 -1.04 11.04
CA ALA A 62 7.03 -0.19 11.45
C ALA A 62 6.82 1.28 11.06
N ARG A 63 6.17 1.53 9.93
CA ARG A 63 5.82 2.88 9.49
C ARG A 63 4.49 3.39 10.04
N GLN A 64 3.76 2.59 10.80
CA GLN A 64 2.41 2.95 11.27
C GLN A 64 1.53 3.45 10.11
N ALA A 65 1.54 2.71 9.00
CA ALA A 65 0.83 3.10 7.78
C ALA A 65 -0.69 2.96 7.91
N TYR A 66 -1.16 2.21 8.91
CA TYR A 66 -2.57 2.01 9.23
C TYR A 66 -2.86 2.39 10.67
N VAL A 67 -4.08 2.81 10.93
CA VAL A 67 -4.61 3.11 12.28
C VAL A 67 -5.99 2.49 12.43
N GLU A 68 -6.32 2.12 13.65
CA GLU A 68 -7.66 1.64 13.99
C GLU A 68 -8.45 2.76 14.68
N LEU A 69 -9.65 3.06 14.15
CA LEU A 69 -10.59 4.04 14.71
C LEU A 69 -11.99 3.43 14.75
N ASP A 70 -12.57 3.40 15.92
CA ASP A 70 -13.92 2.85 16.15
C ASP A 70 -14.07 1.40 15.63
N GLY A 71 -13.02 0.59 15.76
CA GLY A 71 -12.99 -0.80 15.28
C GLY A 71 -12.81 -0.93 13.76
N LEU A 72 -12.51 0.17 13.05
CA LEU A 72 -12.24 0.17 11.61
C LEU A 72 -10.77 0.47 11.33
N LEU A 73 -10.12 -0.45 10.61
CA LEU A 73 -8.78 -0.24 10.12
C LEU A 73 -8.81 0.70 8.90
N GLN A 74 -8.02 1.75 8.94
CA GLN A 74 -7.91 2.71 7.85
C GLN A 74 -6.48 3.20 7.65
N ALA A 75 -6.19 3.78 6.49
CA ALA A 75 -4.88 4.35 6.22
C ALA A 75 -4.59 5.53 7.17
N ALA A 76 -3.38 5.58 7.69
CA ALA A 76 -2.90 6.74 8.44
C ALA A 76 -2.67 7.92 7.48
N PRO A 77 -2.77 9.18 7.94
CA PRO A 77 -2.49 10.34 7.13
C PRO A 77 -1.09 10.37 6.54
N ALA A 78 -1.02 10.80 5.29
CA ALA A 78 0.22 11.04 4.56
C ALA A 78 0.06 12.31 3.71
N PRO A 79 1.14 13.08 3.48
CA PRO A 79 2.51 12.91 3.99
C PRO A 79 2.61 13.25 5.49
N ARG A 80 3.69 12.77 6.15
CA ARG A 80 4.01 13.13 7.52
C ARG A 80 5.11 14.19 7.52
N PHE A 81 4.86 15.32 8.19
CA PHE A 81 5.82 16.40 8.33
C PHE A 81 6.63 16.19 9.61
N LEU A 82 7.96 16.39 9.52
CA LEU A 82 8.87 16.21 10.67
C LEU A 82 8.59 17.24 11.78
N ASP A 83 8.29 18.47 11.39
CA ASP A 83 8.08 19.60 12.31
C ASP A 83 6.60 19.89 12.58
N GLY A 84 5.70 19.03 12.11
CA GLY A 84 4.27 19.15 12.34
C GLY A 84 3.83 18.59 13.69
N PRO A 85 2.71 19.06 14.26
CA PRO A 85 2.14 18.44 15.43
C PRO A 85 1.79 16.98 15.12
N PRO A 86 1.94 16.06 16.09
CA PRO A 86 1.55 14.66 15.87
C PRO A 86 0.06 14.61 15.52
N TRP A 87 -0.23 13.94 14.41
CA TRP A 87 -1.62 13.74 14.03
C TRP A 87 -2.31 12.81 15.03
N THR A 88 -3.40 13.27 15.58
CA THR A 88 -4.27 12.47 16.45
C THR A 88 -5.50 12.09 15.67
N PRO A 89 -5.73 10.79 15.44
CA PRO A 89 -6.91 10.33 14.74
C PRO A 89 -8.17 10.70 15.54
N ARG A 90 -9.21 11.15 14.83
CA ARG A 90 -10.51 11.43 15.42
C ARG A 90 -11.58 10.57 14.76
N PRO A 91 -12.50 9.99 15.50
CA PRO A 91 -13.62 9.26 14.94
C PRO A 91 -14.49 10.18 14.07
N CYS A 92 -15.23 9.60 13.14
CA CYS A 92 -16.21 10.36 12.36
C CYS A 92 -17.27 10.96 13.29
N PRO A 93 -17.61 12.26 13.16
CA PRO A 93 -18.62 12.88 14.01
C PRO A 93 -19.99 12.27 13.73
N LYS A 94 -20.78 12.11 14.79
CA LYS A 94 -22.18 11.73 14.66
C LYS A 94 -22.97 12.87 14.02
N ARG A 95 -24.06 12.52 13.33
CA ARG A 95 -24.95 13.51 12.71
C ARG A 95 -25.39 14.55 13.77
N GLY A 96 -25.12 15.83 13.49
CA GLY A 96 -25.49 16.94 14.36
C GLY A 96 -24.57 17.18 15.57
N GLN A 97 -23.50 16.41 15.73
CA GLN A 97 -22.61 16.49 16.91
C GLN A 97 -22.01 17.89 17.12
N HIS A 98 -21.67 18.60 16.07
CA HIS A 98 -21.05 19.93 16.12
C HIS A 98 -22.01 21.08 15.78
N THR A 99 -23.31 20.82 15.67
CA THR A 99 -24.28 21.84 15.22
C THR A 99 -24.30 23.06 16.12
N GLN A 100 -24.29 22.88 17.46
CA GLN A 100 -24.36 23.99 18.39
C GLN A 100 -23.05 24.80 18.40
N ASP A 101 -21.93 24.14 18.32
CA ASP A 101 -20.61 24.80 18.27
C ASP A 101 -20.50 25.69 17.03
N ILE A 102 -20.87 25.15 15.85
CA ILE A 102 -20.87 25.90 14.60
C ILE A 102 -21.85 27.08 14.64
N LEU A 103 -23.04 26.88 15.19
CA LEU A 103 -24.03 27.97 15.31
C LEU A 103 -23.57 29.07 16.28
N SER A 104 -22.86 28.74 17.35
CA SER A 104 -22.28 29.75 18.26
C SER A 104 -21.17 30.56 17.56
N GLU A 105 -20.26 29.91 16.87
CA GLU A 105 -19.20 30.58 16.10
C GLU A 105 -19.76 31.58 15.05
N ILE A 106 -20.84 31.20 14.35
CA ILE A 106 -21.48 32.08 13.37
C ILE A 106 -22.12 33.31 14.04
N ARG A 107 -22.71 33.14 15.23
CA ARG A 107 -23.32 34.26 15.98
C ARG A 107 -22.31 35.25 16.51
N ASP A 108 -21.11 34.78 16.85
CA ASP A 108 -20.02 35.60 17.37
C ASP A 108 -19.32 36.43 16.27
N ILE A 109 -19.53 36.07 14.99
CA ILE A 109 -19.01 36.77 13.82
C ILE A 109 -20.01 37.82 13.27
N ALA A 110 -21.27 37.75 13.61
CA ALA A 110 -22.36 38.62 13.10
C ALA A 110 -22.57 39.82 14.03
#